data_7f776f142bf489c35c2f178802e9343c
#
_entry.id   7f776f142bf489c35c2f178802e9343c
#
_cell.length_a   1.000
_cell.length_b   1.000
_cell.length_c   1.000
_cell.angle_alpha   90.00
_cell.angle_beta   90.00
_cell.angle_gamma   90.00
#
_symmetry.space_group_name_H-M   'P 1'
#
loop_
_entity.id
_entity.type
_entity.pdbx_description
1 polymer ?
#
loop_
_entity_poly.entity_id
_entity_poly.type
_entity_poly.pdbx_seq_one_letter_code
_entity_poly.pdbx_strand_id
1 'polypeptide(L)'
;MTVKGLVERIEYSDRGTWEISFKVSGNELNALYEKLASDAGIVKNFVMKQGLAENEISLSSPRVTDLHSQNYGSGTLSPERYLIEYTLSVTSPKVDILDSLSAKAGELLKQGITISTTNVRYYLDKFNDLRPALVEAATKNALDVAKSFAKTTESQIGGIRRANQGVIQISSPDASPTDTYDNGLTSLKKKIRVVSTLDFYLN
;
A
#
# COMPACT_ATOMS: atom_id res chain seq x y z
N MET A 1 9.57 33.41 19.60
CA MET A 1 10.52 32.46 18.96
C MET A 1 9.76 31.30 18.39
N THR A 2 9.95 31.00 17.11
CA THR A 2 9.28 29.87 16.44
C THR A 2 10.27 28.73 16.27
N VAL A 3 9.89 27.52 16.68
CA VAL A 3 10.68 26.30 16.55
C VAL A 3 9.86 25.17 15.93
N LYS A 4 10.54 24.21 15.33
CA LYS A 4 9.93 22.99 14.80
C LYS A 4 10.49 21.79 15.56
N GLY A 5 9.61 20.91 16.00
CA GLY A 5 9.93 19.59 16.48
C GLY A 5 9.57 18.54 15.46
N LEU A 6 10.40 17.54 15.33
CA LEU A 6 10.26 16.44 14.40
C LEU A 6 10.29 15.12 15.17
N VAL A 7 9.40 14.20 14.79
CA VAL A 7 9.52 12.79 15.12
C VAL A 7 9.36 11.95 13.86
N GLU A 8 10.20 10.95 13.73
CA GLU A 8 10.07 9.90 12.72
C GLU A 8 9.99 8.56 13.43
N ARG A 9 9.08 7.71 12.96
CA ARG A 9 8.87 6.37 13.50
C ARG A 9 8.61 5.39 12.37
N ILE A 10 9.23 4.22 12.47
CA ILE A 10 8.98 3.09 11.57
C ILE A 10 7.95 2.19 12.22
N GLU A 11 6.87 1.92 11.49
CA GLU A 11 5.79 1.01 11.89
C GLU A 11 5.59 -0.05 10.83
N TYR A 12 5.16 -1.24 11.28
CA TYR A 12 4.70 -2.29 10.36
C TYR A 12 3.23 -2.05 10.01
N SER A 13 2.93 -2.26 8.73
CA SER A 13 1.55 -2.34 8.26
C SER A 13 0.79 -3.46 8.99
N ASP A 14 -0.48 -3.24 9.22
CA ASP A 14 -1.35 -4.18 9.96
C ASP A 14 -2.45 -4.78 9.07
N ARG A 15 -2.53 -4.37 7.81
CA ARG A 15 -3.37 -4.96 6.78
C ARG A 15 -2.67 -4.89 5.44
N GLY A 16 -2.83 -5.95 4.65
CA GLY A 16 -2.38 -5.98 3.26
C GLY A 16 -3.50 -6.40 2.33
N THR A 17 -3.39 -6.01 1.08
CA THR A 17 -4.21 -6.50 -0.02
C THR A 17 -3.29 -6.95 -1.15
N TRP A 18 -3.39 -8.21 -1.54
CA TRP A 18 -2.73 -8.75 -2.72
C TRP A 18 -3.76 -8.97 -3.82
N GLU A 19 -3.51 -8.38 -4.98
CA GLU A 19 -4.33 -8.53 -6.17
C GLU A 19 -3.52 -9.29 -7.23
N ILE A 20 -4.11 -10.34 -7.77
CA ILE A 20 -3.56 -11.09 -8.88
C ILE A 20 -4.60 -11.19 -9.99
N SER A 21 -4.24 -10.70 -11.17
CA SER A 21 -5.05 -10.82 -12.36
C SER A 21 -4.47 -11.91 -13.26
N PHE A 22 -5.33 -12.78 -13.75
CA PHE A 22 -4.99 -13.86 -14.68
C PHE A 22 -5.99 -13.92 -15.80
N LYS A 23 -5.55 -14.42 -16.95
CA LYS A 23 -6.30 -14.34 -18.19
C LYS A 23 -6.24 -15.63 -18.99
N VAL A 24 -7.28 -15.83 -19.78
CA VAL A 24 -7.39 -16.88 -20.79
C VAL A 24 -7.84 -16.28 -22.10
N SER A 25 -7.43 -16.86 -23.23
CA SER A 25 -7.84 -16.42 -24.57
C SER A 25 -8.25 -17.61 -25.43
N GLY A 26 -9.06 -17.36 -26.46
CA GLY A 26 -9.54 -18.36 -27.37
C GLY A 26 -10.77 -17.91 -28.13
N ASN A 27 -11.48 -18.87 -28.76
CA ASN A 27 -12.59 -18.59 -29.69
C ASN A 27 -13.97 -18.97 -29.13
N GLU A 28 -14.00 -19.82 -28.07
CA GLU A 28 -15.24 -20.36 -27.51
C GLU A 28 -15.44 -19.88 -26.08
N LEU A 29 -16.40 -18.97 -25.85
CA LEU A 29 -16.65 -18.33 -24.56
C LEU A 29 -16.94 -19.33 -23.45
N ASN A 30 -17.72 -20.38 -23.70
CA ASN A 30 -18.05 -21.37 -22.67
C ASN A 30 -16.80 -22.12 -22.18
N ALA A 31 -15.97 -22.57 -23.11
CA ALA A 31 -14.71 -23.27 -22.78
C ALA A 31 -13.74 -22.35 -22.03
N LEU A 32 -13.68 -21.08 -22.41
CA LEU A 32 -12.87 -20.08 -21.72
C LEU A 32 -13.37 -19.80 -20.30
N TYR A 33 -14.70 -19.75 -20.13
CA TYR A 33 -15.28 -19.57 -18.79
C TYR A 33 -14.98 -20.74 -17.86
N GLU A 34 -15.14 -21.98 -18.35
CA GLU A 34 -14.79 -23.19 -17.57
C GLU A 34 -13.30 -23.22 -17.21
N LYS A 35 -12.43 -22.93 -18.17
CA LYS A 35 -10.98 -22.82 -17.92
C LYS A 35 -10.68 -21.78 -16.85
N LEU A 36 -11.27 -20.60 -16.94
CA LEU A 36 -11.07 -19.51 -16.03
C LEU A 36 -11.57 -19.83 -14.61
N ALA A 37 -12.70 -20.52 -14.49
CA ALA A 37 -13.24 -21.01 -13.21
C ALA A 37 -12.30 -22.05 -12.57
N SER A 38 -11.74 -22.96 -13.38
CA SER A 38 -10.71 -23.90 -12.93
C SER A 38 -9.45 -23.19 -12.45
N ASP A 39 -8.96 -22.21 -13.21
CA ASP A 39 -7.78 -21.40 -12.88
C ASP A 39 -8.00 -20.62 -11.58
N ALA A 40 -9.17 -20.03 -11.38
CA ALA A 40 -9.55 -19.37 -10.14
C ALA A 40 -9.51 -20.32 -8.94
N GLY A 41 -9.95 -21.56 -9.11
CA GLY A 41 -9.85 -22.62 -8.10
C GLY A 41 -8.39 -22.94 -7.73
N ILE A 42 -7.52 -23.01 -8.72
CA ILE A 42 -6.07 -23.24 -8.52
C ILE A 42 -5.45 -22.09 -7.71
N VAL A 43 -5.72 -20.85 -8.13
CA VAL A 43 -5.19 -19.65 -7.43
C VAL A 43 -5.73 -19.57 -6.00
N LYS A 44 -7.03 -19.81 -5.80
CA LYS A 44 -7.65 -19.85 -4.46
C LYS A 44 -7.00 -20.90 -3.56
N ASN A 45 -6.82 -22.13 -4.07
CA ASN A 45 -6.15 -23.19 -3.33
C ASN A 45 -4.70 -22.86 -3.00
N PHE A 46 -3.98 -22.20 -3.90
CA PHE A 46 -2.62 -21.74 -3.67
C PHE A 46 -2.58 -20.76 -2.49
N VAL A 47 -3.49 -19.80 -2.44
CA VAL A 47 -3.64 -18.81 -1.35
C VAL A 47 -3.95 -19.51 -0.02
N MET A 48 -4.95 -20.40 -0.01
CA MET A 48 -5.41 -21.10 1.19
C MET A 48 -4.32 -22.03 1.78
N LYS A 49 -3.50 -22.66 0.95
CA LYS A 49 -2.35 -23.48 1.39
C LYS A 49 -1.30 -22.69 2.16
N GLN A 50 -1.22 -21.37 1.98
CA GLN A 50 -0.32 -20.51 2.73
C GLN A 50 -0.91 -20.05 4.08
N GLY A 51 -2.11 -20.51 4.48
CA GLY A 51 -2.73 -20.22 5.77
C GLY A 51 -3.67 -19.01 5.78
N LEU A 52 -4.11 -18.57 4.61
CA LEU A 52 -5.14 -17.54 4.47
C LEU A 52 -6.52 -18.20 4.39
N ALA A 53 -7.53 -17.56 4.98
CA ALA A 53 -8.88 -18.08 5.05
C ALA A 53 -9.69 -17.72 3.80
N GLU A 54 -10.71 -18.50 3.51
CA GLU A 54 -11.58 -18.28 2.34
C GLU A 54 -12.28 -16.92 2.36
N ASN A 55 -12.69 -16.46 3.56
CA ASN A 55 -13.35 -15.17 3.74
C ASN A 55 -12.41 -13.95 3.54
N GLU A 56 -11.10 -14.18 3.47
CA GLU A 56 -10.11 -13.16 3.13
C GLU A 56 -9.94 -13.02 1.60
N ILE A 57 -10.56 -13.92 0.82
CA ILE A 57 -10.42 -14.00 -0.64
C ILE A 57 -11.69 -13.50 -1.30
N SER A 58 -11.55 -12.62 -2.27
CA SER A 58 -12.63 -12.15 -3.14
C SER A 58 -12.25 -12.30 -4.60
N LEU A 59 -13.23 -12.56 -5.45
CA LEU A 59 -13.05 -12.69 -6.89
C LEU A 59 -13.88 -11.61 -7.57
N SER A 60 -13.27 -10.86 -8.51
CA SER A 60 -13.97 -9.85 -9.29
C SER A 60 -14.97 -10.48 -10.29
N SER A 61 -15.79 -9.66 -10.92
CA SER A 61 -16.49 -10.09 -12.12
C SER A 61 -15.49 -10.27 -13.27
N PRO A 62 -15.72 -11.25 -14.18
CA PRO A 62 -14.86 -11.44 -15.35
C PRO A 62 -14.96 -10.23 -16.29
N ARG A 63 -13.81 -9.81 -16.81
CA ARG A 63 -13.74 -8.82 -17.87
C ARG A 63 -13.53 -9.54 -19.20
N VAL A 64 -14.49 -9.41 -20.11
CA VAL A 64 -14.42 -10.01 -21.45
C VAL A 64 -14.07 -8.94 -22.47
N THR A 65 -13.09 -9.21 -23.32
CA THR A 65 -12.68 -8.37 -24.43
C THR A 65 -12.84 -9.16 -25.74
N ASP A 66 -13.63 -8.65 -26.68
CA ASP A 66 -13.67 -9.17 -28.06
C ASP A 66 -12.57 -8.48 -28.87
N LEU A 67 -11.47 -9.20 -29.12
CA LEU A 67 -10.30 -8.69 -29.83
C LEU A 67 -10.58 -8.32 -31.27
N HIS A 68 -11.58 -9.00 -31.91
CA HIS A 68 -11.97 -8.70 -33.27
C HIS A 68 -12.75 -7.39 -33.39
N SER A 69 -13.55 -7.06 -32.36
CA SER A 69 -14.29 -5.80 -32.34
C SER A 69 -13.42 -4.56 -32.13
N GLN A 70 -12.21 -4.74 -31.60
CA GLN A 70 -11.26 -3.63 -31.34
C GLN A 70 -10.35 -3.31 -32.54
N ASN A 71 -10.42 -4.11 -33.61
CA ASN A 71 -9.56 -3.94 -34.78
C ASN A 71 -10.16 -2.93 -35.74
N TYR A 72 -9.92 -1.63 -35.54
CA TYR A 72 -10.38 -0.52 -36.36
C TYR A 72 -9.47 -0.21 -37.55
N GLY A 73 -8.73 -1.16 -38.10
CA GLY A 73 -7.79 -0.90 -39.18
C GLY A 73 -7.48 -2.12 -40.04
N SER A 74 -6.66 -1.91 -41.08
CA SER A 74 -6.20 -2.91 -42.03
C SER A 74 -5.19 -3.94 -41.46
N GLY A 75 -5.17 -4.16 -40.13
CA GLY A 75 -4.31 -5.14 -39.48
C GLY A 75 -4.85 -6.55 -39.58
N THR A 76 -3.96 -7.54 -39.45
CA THR A 76 -4.32 -8.96 -39.34
C THR A 76 -5.13 -9.19 -38.07
N LEU A 77 -6.29 -9.84 -38.16
CA LEU A 77 -7.10 -10.22 -37.01
C LEU A 77 -6.29 -11.14 -36.07
N SER A 78 -6.48 -10.99 -34.79
CA SER A 78 -5.94 -11.94 -33.82
C SER A 78 -6.47 -13.34 -34.11
N PRO A 79 -5.67 -14.41 -34.05
CA PRO A 79 -6.13 -15.78 -34.17
C PRO A 79 -7.17 -16.15 -33.11
N GLU A 80 -7.13 -15.49 -31.97
CA GLU A 80 -8.05 -15.63 -30.83
C GLU A 80 -9.01 -14.45 -30.83
N ARG A 81 -10.29 -14.72 -30.64
CA ARG A 81 -11.33 -13.70 -30.65
C ARG A 81 -11.56 -13.09 -29.28
N TYR A 82 -11.55 -13.92 -28.23
CA TYR A 82 -11.90 -13.47 -26.89
C TYR A 82 -10.71 -13.56 -25.96
N LEU A 83 -10.61 -12.54 -25.11
CA LEU A 83 -9.73 -12.48 -23.95
C LEU A 83 -10.59 -12.29 -22.72
N ILE A 84 -10.48 -13.17 -21.74
CA ILE A 84 -11.19 -13.05 -20.46
C ILE A 84 -10.18 -12.94 -19.34
N GLU A 85 -10.40 -11.98 -18.45
CA GLU A 85 -9.53 -11.70 -17.30
C GLU A 85 -10.34 -11.73 -16.00
N TYR A 86 -9.77 -12.36 -14.97
CA TYR A 86 -10.21 -12.30 -13.59
C TYR A 86 -9.15 -11.63 -12.72
N THR A 87 -9.63 -10.94 -11.67
CA THR A 87 -8.77 -10.50 -10.56
C THR A 87 -9.23 -11.17 -9.28
N LEU A 88 -8.33 -11.89 -8.63
CA LEU A 88 -8.51 -12.40 -7.29
C LEU A 88 -7.79 -11.45 -6.34
N SER A 89 -8.52 -10.99 -5.31
CA SER A 89 -8.01 -10.10 -4.26
C SER A 89 -8.03 -10.83 -2.92
N VAL A 90 -6.94 -10.73 -2.20
CA VAL A 90 -6.79 -11.27 -0.84
C VAL A 90 -6.51 -10.12 0.09
N THR A 91 -7.38 -9.90 1.07
CA THR A 91 -7.20 -8.87 2.11
C THR A 91 -7.08 -9.53 3.46
N SER A 92 -5.96 -9.30 4.15
CA SER A 92 -5.64 -9.97 5.40
C SER A 92 -4.82 -9.08 6.34
N PRO A 93 -4.98 -9.24 7.68
CA PRO A 93 -4.05 -8.69 8.66
C PRO A 93 -2.73 -9.47 8.73
N LYS A 94 -2.64 -10.64 8.11
CA LYS A 94 -1.43 -11.48 8.07
C LYS A 94 -0.46 -10.99 6.98
N VAL A 95 0.06 -9.78 7.15
CA VAL A 95 0.84 -9.06 6.14
C VAL A 95 2.10 -9.82 5.69
N ASP A 96 2.78 -10.51 6.61
CA ASP A 96 3.99 -11.30 6.28
C ASP A 96 3.66 -12.51 5.39
N ILE A 97 2.48 -13.11 5.57
CA ILE A 97 2.01 -14.19 4.70
C ILE A 97 1.71 -13.65 3.31
N LEU A 98 1.07 -12.49 3.21
CA LEU A 98 0.78 -11.84 1.92
C LEU A 98 2.06 -11.46 1.18
N ASP A 99 3.07 -10.95 1.87
CA ASP A 99 4.37 -10.63 1.29
C ASP A 99 5.04 -11.87 0.71
N SER A 100 5.13 -12.94 1.49
CA SER A 100 5.68 -14.23 1.07
C SER A 100 4.90 -14.85 -0.09
N LEU A 101 3.56 -14.73 -0.08
CA LEU A 101 2.67 -15.26 -1.11
C LEU A 101 2.90 -14.55 -2.45
N SER A 102 3.01 -13.22 -2.41
CA SER A 102 3.24 -12.42 -3.62
C SER A 102 4.58 -12.77 -4.28
N ALA A 103 5.62 -12.98 -3.48
CA ALA A 103 6.93 -13.41 -3.97
C ALA A 103 6.89 -14.79 -4.64
N LYS A 104 5.98 -15.67 -4.20
CA LYS A 104 5.78 -17.03 -4.76
C LYS A 104 4.78 -17.07 -5.91
N ALA A 105 4.17 -15.96 -6.31
CA ALA A 105 3.15 -15.94 -7.38
C ALA A 105 3.63 -16.59 -8.69
N GLY A 106 4.94 -16.56 -8.97
CA GLY A 106 5.55 -17.25 -10.11
C GLY A 106 5.35 -18.78 -10.13
N GLU A 107 5.03 -19.41 -8.99
CA GLU A 107 4.71 -20.84 -8.93
C GLU A 107 3.39 -21.18 -9.65
N LEU A 108 2.48 -20.21 -9.76
CA LEU A 108 1.22 -20.37 -10.50
C LEU A 108 1.47 -20.52 -12.01
N LEU A 109 2.54 -19.94 -12.55
CA LEU A 109 2.91 -20.11 -13.96
C LEU A 109 3.21 -21.57 -14.27
N LYS A 110 3.83 -22.31 -13.32
CA LYS A 110 4.11 -23.76 -13.45
C LYS A 110 2.81 -24.59 -13.48
N GLN A 111 1.73 -24.05 -12.96
CA GLN A 111 0.39 -24.66 -12.96
C GLN A 111 -0.44 -24.23 -14.18
N GLY A 112 0.16 -23.52 -15.13
CA GLY A 112 -0.48 -23.09 -16.37
C GLY A 112 -1.32 -21.82 -16.24
N ILE A 113 -1.21 -21.08 -15.12
CA ILE A 113 -1.94 -19.82 -14.93
C ILE A 113 -1.22 -18.69 -15.65
N THR A 114 -1.87 -18.04 -16.58
CA THR A 114 -1.31 -16.86 -17.27
C THR A 114 -1.60 -15.60 -16.48
N ILE A 115 -0.63 -15.20 -15.66
CA ILE A 115 -0.73 -13.98 -14.83
C ILE A 115 -0.54 -12.76 -15.74
N SER A 116 -1.47 -11.79 -15.68
CA SER A 116 -1.35 -10.50 -16.35
C SER A 116 -0.76 -9.43 -15.44
N THR A 117 -1.21 -9.38 -14.19
CA THR A 117 -0.66 -8.45 -13.18
C THR A 117 -0.67 -9.08 -11.80
N THR A 118 0.27 -8.64 -10.96
CA THR A 118 0.26 -8.92 -9.53
C THR A 118 0.66 -7.65 -8.78
N ASN A 119 -0.07 -7.32 -7.72
CA ASN A 119 0.15 -6.09 -6.97
C ASN A 119 -0.13 -6.33 -5.49
N VAL A 120 0.76 -5.83 -4.64
CA VAL A 120 0.56 -5.87 -3.19
C VAL A 120 0.53 -4.44 -2.67
N ARG A 121 -0.45 -4.17 -1.81
CA ARG A 121 -0.56 -2.90 -1.09
C ARG A 121 -0.68 -3.18 0.39
N TYR A 122 0.01 -2.38 1.18
CA TYR A 122 0.02 -2.48 2.64
C TYR A 122 -0.55 -1.23 3.26
N TYR A 123 -1.31 -1.40 4.35
CA TYR A 123 -2.03 -0.33 5.04
C TYR A 123 -1.67 -0.33 6.52
N LEU A 124 -1.73 0.83 7.14
CA LEU A 124 -1.55 1.05 8.57
C LEU A 124 -2.87 1.60 9.14
N ASP A 125 -3.83 0.71 9.37
CA ASP A 125 -5.17 1.09 9.82
C ASP A 125 -5.15 1.63 11.26
N LYS A 126 -4.26 1.09 12.12
CA LYS A 126 -4.03 1.55 13.50
C LYS A 126 -3.32 2.91 13.62
N PHE A 127 -3.08 3.60 12.49
CA PHE A 127 -2.39 4.90 12.51
C PHE A 127 -3.07 5.90 13.46
N ASN A 128 -4.41 5.91 13.53
CA ASN A 128 -5.14 6.83 14.41
C ASN A 128 -4.85 6.59 15.90
N ASP A 129 -4.54 5.36 16.30
CA ASP A 129 -4.16 5.01 17.68
C ASP A 129 -2.75 5.50 18.02
N LEU A 130 -1.87 5.53 17.01
CA LEU A 130 -0.47 5.98 17.16
C LEU A 130 -0.33 7.51 17.15
N ARG A 131 -1.25 8.17 16.47
CA ARG A 131 -1.20 9.62 16.19
C ARG A 131 -1.02 10.50 17.44
N PRO A 132 -1.76 10.30 18.55
CA PRO A 132 -1.60 11.14 19.74
C PRO A 132 -0.18 11.10 20.31
N ALA A 133 0.40 9.90 20.45
CA ALA A 133 1.75 9.71 20.96
C ALA A 133 2.83 10.34 20.04
N LEU A 134 2.63 10.29 18.72
CA LEU A 134 3.54 10.90 17.75
C LEU A 134 3.48 12.44 17.82
N VAL A 135 2.29 13.01 17.96
CA VAL A 135 2.12 14.47 18.10
C VAL A 135 2.73 14.94 19.42
N GLU A 136 2.54 14.20 20.51
CA GLU A 136 3.16 14.50 21.81
C GLU A 136 4.69 14.48 21.70
N ALA A 137 5.28 13.46 21.09
CA ALA A 137 6.72 13.34 20.90
C ALA A 137 7.29 14.48 20.05
N ALA A 138 6.62 14.87 18.94
CA ALA A 138 7.04 15.98 18.10
C ALA A 138 6.93 17.32 18.86
N THR A 139 5.89 17.50 19.68
CA THR A 139 5.71 18.71 20.51
C THR A 139 6.77 18.79 21.60
N LYS A 140 7.09 17.69 22.27
CA LYS A 140 8.18 17.62 23.26
C LYS A 140 9.52 17.94 22.62
N ASN A 141 9.80 17.39 21.45
CA ASN A 141 11.03 17.70 20.70
C ASN A 141 11.11 19.19 20.36
N ALA A 142 10.03 19.84 19.93
CA ALA A 142 10.00 21.28 19.69
C ALA A 142 10.31 22.09 20.96
N LEU A 143 9.76 21.69 22.13
CA LEU A 143 10.04 22.32 23.40
C LEU A 143 11.51 22.19 23.81
N ASP A 144 12.10 21.01 23.63
CA ASP A 144 13.52 20.76 23.96
C ASP A 144 14.44 21.58 23.02
N VAL A 145 14.10 21.73 21.74
CA VAL A 145 14.81 22.64 20.82
C VAL A 145 14.70 24.08 21.30
N ALA A 146 13.51 24.53 21.70
CA ALA A 146 13.31 25.88 22.22
C ALA A 146 14.16 26.15 23.48
N LYS A 147 14.19 25.20 24.43
CA LYS A 147 15.03 25.31 25.66
C LYS A 147 16.50 25.37 25.32
N SER A 148 16.97 24.62 24.34
CA SER A 148 18.36 24.64 23.88
C SER A 148 18.75 26.00 23.31
N PHE A 149 17.89 26.61 22.51
CA PHE A 149 18.11 27.97 22.01
C PHE A 149 18.15 28.99 23.12
N ALA A 150 17.18 28.97 24.04
CA ALA A 150 17.10 29.90 25.13
C ALA A 150 18.36 29.84 26.04
N LYS A 151 18.84 28.63 26.34
CA LYS A 151 20.08 28.40 27.07
C LYS A 151 21.29 29.01 26.39
N THR A 152 21.40 28.84 25.05
CA THR A 152 22.55 29.33 24.29
C THR A 152 22.54 30.86 24.13
N THR A 153 21.36 31.48 24.13
CA THR A 153 21.18 32.92 23.96
C THR A 153 20.97 33.67 25.30
N GLU A 154 21.11 32.98 26.42
CA GLU A 154 20.87 33.52 27.78
C GLU A 154 19.48 34.18 27.93
N SER A 155 18.48 33.71 27.15
CA SER A 155 17.11 34.16 27.16
C SER A 155 16.23 33.21 27.98
N GLN A 156 15.02 33.65 28.36
CA GLN A 156 14.04 32.80 29.00
C GLN A 156 12.86 32.54 28.07
N ILE A 157 12.42 31.26 28.02
CA ILE A 157 11.22 30.89 27.29
C ILE A 157 10.01 31.25 28.13
N GLY A 158 9.09 32.04 27.55
CA GLY A 158 7.76 32.27 28.07
C GLY A 158 6.76 31.18 27.68
N GLY A 159 5.47 31.48 27.85
CA GLY A 159 4.39 30.57 27.43
C GLY A 159 4.32 30.36 25.94
N ILE A 160 3.58 29.31 25.53
CA ILE A 160 3.27 29.05 24.13
C ILE A 160 2.29 30.13 23.63
N ARG A 161 2.68 30.83 22.59
CA ARG A 161 1.83 31.81 21.89
C ARG A 161 0.96 31.15 20.84
N ARG A 162 1.53 30.17 20.09
CA ARG A 162 0.84 29.46 19.03
C ARG A 162 1.41 28.06 18.88
N ALA A 163 0.54 27.07 18.69
CA ALA A 163 0.91 25.72 18.33
C ALA A 163 0.24 25.35 17.01
N ASN A 164 0.99 24.74 16.11
CA ASN A 164 0.48 24.25 14.84
C ASN A 164 1.08 22.87 14.54
N GLN A 165 0.20 21.90 14.31
CA GLN A 165 0.59 20.59 13.81
C GLN A 165 0.65 20.65 12.31
N GLY A 166 1.79 20.33 11.71
CA GLY A 166 1.96 20.17 10.28
C GLY A 166 1.29 18.90 9.74
N VAL A 167 1.39 18.72 8.43
CA VAL A 167 0.92 17.49 7.77
C VAL A 167 1.73 16.31 8.28
N ILE A 168 1.04 15.22 8.61
CA ILE A 168 1.66 13.94 8.90
C ILE A 168 1.91 13.24 7.57
N GLN A 169 3.15 12.84 7.34
CA GLN A 169 3.55 12.11 6.14
C GLN A 169 3.74 10.64 6.49
N ILE A 170 3.24 9.77 5.62
CA ILE A 170 3.48 8.33 5.66
C ILE A 170 4.10 7.96 4.31
N SER A 171 5.27 7.34 4.35
CA SER A 171 6.05 6.95 3.16
C SER A 171 6.74 5.60 3.37
N SER A 172 7.42 5.11 2.36
CA SER A 172 8.38 4.02 2.51
C SER A 172 9.55 4.44 3.40
N PRO A 173 10.19 3.53 4.13
CA PRO A 173 11.36 3.85 4.95
C PRO A 173 12.49 4.52 4.18
N ASP A 174 12.69 4.09 2.94
CA ASP A 174 13.77 4.52 2.05
C ASP A 174 13.39 5.72 1.17
N ALA A 175 12.14 6.22 1.29
CA ALA A 175 11.71 7.40 0.53
C ALA A 175 12.55 8.63 0.87
N SER A 176 12.96 9.35 -0.17
CA SER A 176 13.60 10.65 -0.01
C SER A 176 12.63 11.65 0.62
N PRO A 177 13.09 12.57 1.48
CA PRO A 177 12.26 13.66 2.02
C PRO A 177 11.63 14.56 0.94
N THR A 178 12.18 14.54 -0.27
CA THR A 178 11.71 15.30 -1.42
C THR A 178 10.76 14.50 -2.33
N ASP A 179 10.59 13.19 -2.08
CA ASP A 179 9.67 12.37 -2.85
C ASP A 179 8.24 12.56 -2.34
N THR A 180 7.49 13.41 -3.04
CA THR A 180 6.10 13.72 -2.74
C THR A 180 5.11 12.68 -3.27
N TYR A 181 5.57 11.73 -4.10
CA TYR A 181 4.73 10.71 -4.74
C TYR A 181 4.75 9.37 -3.98
N ASP A 182 5.76 9.13 -3.14
CA ASP A 182 5.80 7.94 -2.32
C ASP A 182 4.81 8.06 -1.16
N ASN A 183 3.71 7.31 -1.27
CA ASN A 183 2.70 7.17 -0.22
C ASN A 183 2.90 5.90 0.64
N GLY A 184 4.00 5.20 0.45
CA GLY A 184 4.38 3.98 1.16
C GLY A 184 3.47 2.77 0.92
N LEU A 185 2.51 2.79 -0.02
CA LEU A 185 1.53 1.70 -0.17
C LEU A 185 2.17 0.36 -0.55
N THR A 186 3.27 0.37 -1.27
CA THR A 186 3.97 -0.86 -1.68
C THR A 186 4.99 -1.37 -0.67
N SER A 187 5.23 -0.61 0.40
CA SER A 187 6.19 -0.99 1.45
C SER A 187 5.48 -1.58 2.67
N LEU A 188 5.93 -2.75 3.13
CA LEU A 188 5.45 -3.41 4.34
C LEU A 188 5.71 -2.56 5.59
N LYS A 189 6.84 -1.87 5.62
CA LYS A 189 7.19 -0.93 6.68
C LYS A 189 6.84 0.50 6.25
N LYS A 190 6.30 1.28 7.17
CA LYS A 190 5.90 2.67 6.98
C LYS A 190 6.80 3.57 7.81
N LYS A 191 7.34 4.62 7.19
CA LYS A 191 7.96 5.73 7.91
C LYS A 191 6.89 6.81 8.12
N ILE A 192 6.58 7.06 9.38
CA ILE A 192 5.65 8.12 9.78
C ILE A 192 6.49 9.31 10.24
N ARG A 193 6.25 10.46 9.64
CA ARG A 193 6.93 11.71 9.97
C ARG A 193 5.90 12.74 10.44
N VAL A 194 6.11 13.28 11.64
CA VAL A 194 5.25 14.29 12.24
C VAL A 194 6.08 15.53 12.58
N VAL A 195 5.58 16.69 12.18
CA VAL A 195 6.21 17.99 12.51
C VAL A 195 5.23 18.80 13.31
N SER A 196 5.67 19.30 14.47
CA SER A 196 4.96 20.29 15.28
C SER A 196 5.71 21.62 15.25
N THR A 197 5.01 22.71 15.01
CA THR A 197 5.58 24.07 15.05
C THR A 197 5.02 24.80 16.25
N LEU A 198 5.90 25.26 17.13
CA LEU A 198 5.56 25.99 18.33
C LEU A 198 6.14 27.40 18.28
N ASP A 199 5.34 28.35 18.71
CA ASP A 199 5.71 29.76 18.82
C ASP A 199 5.67 30.15 20.28
N PHE A 200 6.78 30.63 20.82
CA PHE A 200 6.95 30.99 22.23
C PHE A 200 7.16 32.49 22.40
N TYR A 201 6.70 33.03 23.53
CA TYR A 201 7.18 34.32 24.00
C TYR A 201 8.62 34.17 24.46
N LEU A 202 9.44 35.23 24.32
CA LEU A 202 10.76 35.36 24.90
C LEU A 202 10.71 36.49 25.94
N ASN A 203 11.30 36.27 27.11
CA ASN A 203 11.47 37.21 28.19
C ASN A 203 12.95 37.53 28.34
#